data_f9dd63fb566e492ebd2db5ec4bebc87b
#
_entry.id   f9dd63fb566e492ebd2db5ec4bebc87b
#
_cell.length_a   1.000
_cell.length_b   1.000
_cell.length_c   1.000
_cell.angle_alpha   90.00
_cell.angle_beta   90.00
_cell.angle_gamma   90.00
#
_symmetry.space_group_name_H-M   'P 1'
#
loop_
_entity.id
_entity.type
_entity.pdbx_description
1 polymer ?
#
loop_
_entity_poly.entity_id
_entity_poly.type
_entity_poly.pdbx_seq_one_letter_code
_entity_poly.pdbx_strand_id
1 'polypeptide(L)'
;MKLRISLLIILMSMLFASCGLSTGKVAEQKDEGISVLRYDKLLSEYVRSNSFSAMQKLTMDYRQPTKILIEDVLSIGTVKDDTISQRLQKFYSDSTLLRLLSDVEAKYPNLDGVEKGLTKGFRKLKKEVPDTKVPFIYSQISAFNESIILVDTLLGISLDKYMGEDYPLYKRFYYDYQCASMRPERIVPDCFSFYLLSRYGLNYHEGTCLVDLMMHSGKINYVVQHLLGYEDIGQVMGYSEQENDWCKKNEKDIWEYICANDHLHARDPMVIRYYMKPAPA
;
A
#
# COMPACT_ATOMS: atom_id res chain seq x y z
N MET A 1 -9.65 45.45 -55.50
CA MET A 1 -9.84 43.98 -55.28
C MET A 1 -8.62 43.30 -54.74
N LYS A 2 -7.41 43.52 -55.26
CA LYS A 2 -6.15 42.89 -54.79
C LYS A 2 -5.78 43.22 -53.35
N LEU A 3 -6.03 44.44 -52.83
CA LEU A 3 -5.70 44.86 -51.46
C LEU A 3 -6.54 44.12 -50.38
N ARG A 4 -7.83 43.85 -50.69
CA ARG A 4 -8.71 43.08 -49.74
C ARG A 4 -8.38 41.59 -49.64
N ILE A 5 -7.88 41.00 -50.70
CA ILE A 5 -7.46 39.61 -50.75
C ILE A 5 -6.13 39.44 -49.97
N SER A 6 -5.19 40.40 -50.11
CA SER A 6 -3.95 40.40 -49.33
C SER A 6 -4.20 40.52 -47.81
N LEU A 7 -5.16 41.36 -47.40
CA LEU A 7 -5.52 41.53 -45.99
C LEU A 7 -6.17 40.26 -45.40
N LEU A 8 -6.96 39.55 -46.21
CA LEU A 8 -7.62 38.30 -45.81
C LEU A 8 -6.60 37.14 -45.66
N ILE A 9 -5.58 37.11 -46.52
CA ILE A 9 -4.49 36.10 -46.44
C ILE A 9 -3.61 36.36 -45.21
N ILE A 10 -3.32 37.59 -44.85
CA ILE A 10 -2.57 37.97 -43.66
C ILE A 10 -3.37 37.65 -42.38
N LEU A 11 -4.68 37.87 -42.37
CA LEU A 11 -5.55 37.54 -41.25
C LEU A 11 -5.69 36.03 -41.05
N MET A 12 -5.70 35.26 -42.15
CA MET A 12 -5.79 33.78 -42.09
C MET A 12 -4.45 33.11 -41.70
N SER A 13 -3.31 33.78 -42.02
CA SER A 13 -2.00 33.30 -41.56
C SER A 13 -1.74 33.51 -40.07
N MET A 14 -2.41 34.49 -39.42
CA MET A 14 -2.34 34.69 -37.97
C MET A 14 -3.16 33.67 -37.18
N LEU A 15 -4.12 32.99 -37.81
CA LEU A 15 -4.91 31.94 -37.14
C LEU A 15 -4.18 30.55 -37.06
N PHE A 16 -3.13 30.35 -37.85
CA PHE A 16 -2.31 29.13 -37.81
C PHE A 16 -1.07 29.24 -36.93
N ALA A 17 -0.76 30.39 -36.36
CA ALA A 17 0.37 30.60 -35.47
C ALA A 17 0.08 30.22 -33.99
N SER A 18 -1.13 29.72 -33.68
CA SER A 18 -1.53 29.34 -32.31
C SER A 18 -1.51 27.82 -32.03
N CYS A 19 -1.02 27.03 -32.99
CA CYS A 19 -0.61 25.66 -32.66
C CYS A 19 0.91 25.60 -32.41
N GLY A 20 1.35 26.24 -31.34
CA GLY A 20 2.64 25.95 -30.77
C GLY A 20 2.63 24.49 -30.35
N LEU A 21 3.35 23.62 -31.11
CA LEU A 21 3.83 22.35 -30.60
C LEU A 21 4.51 22.66 -29.26
N SER A 22 3.83 22.47 -28.18
CA SER A 22 4.50 22.26 -26.89
C SER A 22 5.25 20.94 -27.03
N THR A 23 6.48 21.00 -27.57
CA THR A 23 7.48 20.02 -27.23
C THR A 23 7.45 19.96 -25.71
N GLY A 24 6.89 18.85 -25.18
CA GLY A 24 6.81 18.61 -23.78
C GLY A 24 8.21 18.77 -23.17
N LYS A 25 8.48 19.95 -22.67
CA LYS A 25 9.36 20.05 -21.51
C LYS A 25 8.71 19.10 -20.53
N VAL A 26 9.36 17.97 -20.28
CA VAL A 26 9.15 17.20 -19.05
C VAL A 26 9.16 18.27 -17.97
N ALA A 27 7.96 18.64 -17.49
CA ALA A 27 7.84 19.55 -16.37
C ALA A 27 8.70 18.88 -15.32
N GLU A 28 9.77 19.54 -14.91
CA GLU A 28 10.44 19.20 -13.68
C GLU A 28 9.30 19.10 -12.69
N GLN A 29 9.02 17.86 -12.26
CA GLN A 29 8.02 17.59 -11.25
C GLN A 29 8.47 18.41 -10.06
N LYS A 30 7.85 19.59 -9.85
CA LYS A 30 7.94 20.29 -8.58
C LYS A 30 7.75 19.21 -7.55
N ASP A 31 8.59 19.20 -6.56
CA ASP A 31 8.64 18.25 -5.45
C ASP A 31 7.34 18.34 -4.62
N GLU A 32 6.24 18.07 -5.30
CA GLU A 32 4.92 17.97 -4.70
C GLU A 32 4.91 16.68 -3.90
N GLY A 33 4.66 16.82 -2.59
CA GLY A 33 4.60 15.68 -1.68
C GLY A 33 3.61 14.61 -2.17
N ILE A 34 3.78 13.38 -1.72
CA ILE A 34 2.84 12.31 -2.01
C ILE A 34 1.52 12.60 -1.29
N SER A 35 0.42 12.55 -2.03
CA SER A 35 -0.93 12.59 -1.50
C SER A 35 -1.56 11.21 -1.56
N VAL A 36 -2.24 10.82 -0.48
CA VAL A 36 -3.00 9.57 -0.38
C VAL A 36 -4.47 9.86 -0.68
N LEU A 37 -4.97 9.32 -1.77
CA LEU A 37 -6.38 9.50 -2.13
C LEU A 37 -7.29 8.76 -1.15
N ARG A 38 -8.25 9.48 -0.60
CA ARG A 38 -9.19 8.99 0.43
C ARG A 38 -10.37 8.25 -0.20
N TYR A 39 -10.07 7.10 -0.86
CA TYR A 39 -11.10 6.22 -1.39
C TYR A 39 -11.98 5.63 -0.27
N ASP A 40 -11.41 5.38 0.92
CA ASP A 40 -12.12 4.94 2.12
C ASP A 40 -13.28 5.86 2.51
N LYS A 41 -13.08 7.19 2.44
CA LYS A 41 -14.14 8.17 2.74
C LYS A 41 -15.26 8.15 1.70
N LEU A 42 -14.88 8.04 0.43
CA LEU A 42 -15.84 7.97 -0.66
C LEU A 42 -16.70 6.68 -0.59
N LEU A 43 -16.07 5.55 -0.26
CA LEU A 43 -16.76 4.30 -0.01
C LEU A 43 -17.72 4.42 1.18
N SER A 44 -17.27 5.02 2.29
CA SER A 44 -18.09 5.25 3.49
C SER A 44 -19.30 6.14 3.18
N GLU A 45 -19.12 7.21 2.40
CA GLU A 45 -20.21 8.08 1.94
C GLU A 45 -21.24 7.28 1.13
N TYR A 46 -20.77 6.50 0.14
CA TYR A 46 -21.66 5.67 -0.68
C TYR A 46 -22.48 4.68 0.17
N VAL A 47 -21.81 3.94 1.05
CA VAL A 47 -22.45 2.90 1.86
C VAL A 47 -23.53 3.48 2.79
N ARG A 48 -23.25 4.62 3.43
CA ARG A 48 -24.16 5.22 4.43
C ARG A 48 -25.32 5.99 3.83
N SER A 49 -25.09 6.71 2.75
CA SER A 49 -26.09 7.63 2.18
C SER A 49 -26.70 7.15 0.88
N ASN A 50 -26.21 6.03 0.33
CA ASN A 50 -26.53 5.55 -1.02
C ASN A 50 -26.35 6.66 -2.08
N SER A 51 -25.36 7.51 -1.88
CA SER A 51 -25.07 8.68 -2.74
C SER A 51 -24.76 8.25 -4.17
N PHE A 52 -25.58 8.65 -5.11
CA PHE A 52 -25.33 8.43 -6.54
C PHE A 52 -24.02 9.09 -6.98
N SER A 53 -23.74 10.30 -6.48
CA SER A 53 -22.50 11.02 -6.79
C SER A 53 -21.26 10.25 -6.28
N ALA A 54 -21.32 9.70 -5.07
CA ALA A 54 -20.22 8.88 -4.53
C ALA A 54 -20.03 7.60 -5.38
N MET A 55 -21.12 6.92 -5.73
CA MET A 55 -21.05 5.74 -6.60
C MET A 55 -20.49 6.06 -7.99
N GLN A 56 -20.90 7.17 -8.59
CA GLN A 56 -20.36 7.61 -9.87
C GLN A 56 -18.85 7.83 -9.79
N LYS A 57 -18.36 8.52 -8.75
CA LYS A 57 -16.91 8.71 -8.54
C LYS A 57 -16.18 7.39 -8.35
N LEU A 58 -16.71 6.48 -7.53
CA LEU A 58 -16.12 5.15 -7.33
C LEU A 58 -15.95 4.39 -8.65
N THR A 59 -16.93 4.46 -9.54
CA THR A 59 -16.94 3.69 -10.79
C THR A 59 -16.22 4.37 -11.95
N MET A 60 -16.18 5.68 -11.99
CA MET A 60 -15.59 6.45 -13.09
C MET A 60 -14.19 6.95 -12.76
N ASP A 61 -14.03 7.66 -11.62
CA ASP A 61 -12.76 8.30 -11.26
C ASP A 61 -11.80 7.31 -10.58
N TYR A 62 -12.36 6.37 -9.78
CA TYR A 62 -11.61 5.36 -9.03
C TYR A 62 -11.85 3.94 -9.53
N ARG A 63 -11.99 3.79 -10.85
CA ARG A 63 -12.35 2.51 -11.48
C ARG A 63 -11.42 1.36 -11.09
N GLN A 64 -10.10 1.59 -11.10
CA GLN A 64 -9.14 0.53 -10.77
C GLN A 64 -9.14 0.19 -9.27
N PRO A 65 -9.07 1.14 -8.32
CA PRO A 65 -9.27 0.85 -6.91
C PRO A 65 -10.58 0.10 -6.62
N THR A 66 -11.68 0.51 -7.24
CA THR A 66 -12.99 -0.15 -7.07
C THR A 66 -12.97 -1.58 -7.60
N LYS A 67 -12.34 -1.82 -8.76
CA LYS A 67 -12.19 -3.17 -9.31
C LYS A 67 -11.37 -4.05 -8.36
N ILE A 68 -10.23 -3.59 -7.93
CA ILE A 68 -9.35 -4.32 -7.00
C ILE A 68 -10.12 -4.66 -5.71
N LEU A 69 -10.83 -3.69 -5.14
CA LEU A 69 -11.60 -3.92 -3.93
C LEU A 69 -12.66 -5.01 -4.13
N ILE A 70 -13.45 -4.93 -5.20
CA ILE A 70 -14.57 -5.84 -5.47
C ILE A 70 -14.11 -7.25 -5.86
N GLU A 71 -13.18 -7.34 -6.82
CA GLU A 71 -12.80 -8.59 -7.47
C GLU A 71 -11.71 -9.32 -6.70
N ASP A 72 -10.67 -8.59 -6.26
CA ASP A 72 -9.47 -9.21 -5.69
C ASP A 72 -9.52 -9.26 -4.15
N VAL A 73 -10.01 -8.20 -3.49
CA VAL A 73 -9.98 -8.08 -2.03
C VAL A 73 -11.20 -8.70 -1.37
N LEU A 74 -12.40 -8.28 -1.78
CA LEU A 74 -13.66 -8.77 -1.19
C LEU A 74 -14.19 -10.02 -1.89
N SER A 75 -13.80 -10.27 -3.14
CA SER A 75 -14.26 -11.40 -3.95
C SER A 75 -15.79 -11.53 -4.00
N ILE A 76 -16.51 -10.39 -4.08
CA ILE A 76 -17.99 -10.35 -4.06
C ILE A 76 -18.63 -10.35 -5.44
N GLY A 77 -17.85 -10.38 -6.51
CA GLY A 77 -18.31 -10.40 -7.89
C GLY A 77 -17.35 -9.73 -8.84
N THR A 78 -17.84 -9.27 -9.98
CA THR A 78 -17.05 -8.50 -10.96
C THR A 78 -17.65 -7.11 -11.16
N VAL A 79 -16.84 -6.12 -11.51
CA VAL A 79 -17.32 -4.75 -11.76
C VAL A 79 -18.23 -4.64 -12.99
N LYS A 80 -18.33 -5.70 -13.80
CA LYS A 80 -19.22 -5.78 -14.97
C LYS A 80 -20.62 -6.28 -14.61
N ASP A 81 -20.83 -6.76 -13.41
CA ASP A 81 -22.11 -7.26 -12.94
C ASP A 81 -23.05 -6.07 -12.66
N ASP A 82 -24.22 -6.05 -13.28
CA ASP A 82 -25.22 -4.97 -13.13
C ASP A 82 -25.67 -4.80 -11.67
N THR A 83 -25.56 -5.84 -10.86
CA THR A 83 -25.95 -5.84 -9.44
C THR A 83 -24.81 -5.53 -8.49
N ILE A 84 -23.60 -5.30 -8.99
CA ILE A 84 -22.39 -5.18 -8.14
C ILE A 84 -22.46 -4.03 -7.15
N SER A 85 -23.04 -2.91 -7.54
CA SER A 85 -23.23 -1.75 -6.67
C SER A 85 -24.09 -2.10 -5.45
N GLN A 86 -25.17 -2.84 -5.68
CA GLN A 86 -26.06 -3.30 -4.61
C GLN A 86 -25.36 -4.34 -3.71
N ARG A 87 -24.56 -5.23 -4.29
CA ARG A 87 -23.78 -6.22 -3.53
C ARG A 87 -22.74 -5.53 -2.66
N LEU A 88 -22.02 -4.55 -3.18
CA LEU A 88 -21.05 -3.77 -2.43
C LEU A 88 -21.72 -3.05 -1.26
N GLN A 89 -22.85 -2.38 -1.50
CA GLN A 89 -23.62 -1.72 -0.45
C GLN A 89 -24.12 -2.72 0.60
N LYS A 90 -24.70 -3.86 0.15
CA LYS A 90 -25.18 -4.91 1.05
C LYS A 90 -24.06 -5.50 1.90
N PHE A 91 -22.89 -5.72 1.31
CA PHE A 91 -21.72 -6.24 2.02
C PHE A 91 -21.34 -5.34 3.20
N TYR A 92 -21.18 -4.04 2.97
CA TYR A 92 -20.84 -3.10 4.04
C TYR A 92 -22.02 -2.68 4.93
N SER A 93 -23.25 -3.10 4.64
CA SER A 93 -24.43 -2.82 5.49
C SER A 93 -24.50 -3.71 6.74
N ASP A 94 -23.60 -4.68 6.89
CA ASP A 94 -23.43 -5.40 8.16
C ASP A 94 -23.07 -4.44 9.30
N SER A 95 -23.69 -4.64 10.46
CA SER A 95 -23.52 -3.74 11.62
C SER A 95 -22.06 -3.62 12.09
N THR A 96 -21.29 -4.70 11.98
CA THR A 96 -19.87 -4.71 12.32
C THR A 96 -19.04 -3.87 11.33
N LEU A 97 -19.36 -4.00 10.03
CA LEU A 97 -18.67 -3.23 9.00
C LEU A 97 -19.09 -1.76 8.99
N LEU A 98 -20.35 -1.43 9.26
CA LEU A 98 -20.80 -0.05 9.46
C LEU A 98 -20.07 0.62 10.63
N ARG A 99 -19.88 -0.12 11.73
CA ARG A 99 -19.08 0.34 12.86
C ARG A 99 -17.63 0.54 12.45
N LEU A 100 -17.04 -0.43 11.74
CA LEU A 100 -15.67 -0.34 11.24
C LEU A 100 -15.44 0.91 10.38
N LEU A 101 -16.35 1.21 9.44
CA LEU A 101 -16.31 2.44 8.64
C LEU A 101 -16.26 3.69 9.52
N SER A 102 -17.08 3.74 10.59
CA SER A 102 -17.13 4.86 11.52
C SER A 102 -15.85 4.99 12.34
N ASP A 103 -15.35 3.87 12.84
CA ASP A 103 -14.14 3.82 13.68
C ASP A 103 -12.90 4.23 12.87
N VAL A 104 -12.79 3.79 11.60
CA VAL A 104 -11.71 4.19 10.69
C VAL A 104 -11.76 5.69 10.38
N GLU A 105 -12.95 6.23 10.11
CA GLU A 105 -13.11 7.67 9.84
C GLU A 105 -12.71 8.52 11.05
N ALA A 106 -13.08 8.08 12.26
CA ALA A 106 -12.70 8.75 13.50
C ALA A 106 -11.19 8.64 13.78
N LYS A 107 -10.57 7.49 13.53
CA LYS A 107 -9.14 7.23 13.73
C LYS A 107 -8.27 8.00 12.74
N TYR A 108 -8.71 8.11 11.49
CA TYR A 108 -7.96 8.70 10.39
C TYR A 108 -8.67 9.92 9.77
N PRO A 109 -8.89 11.02 10.51
CA PRO A 109 -9.49 12.23 9.96
C PRO A 109 -8.65 12.81 8.80
N ASN A 110 -7.32 12.67 8.86
CA ASN A 110 -6.35 12.94 7.80
C ASN A 110 -5.27 11.85 7.78
N LEU A 111 -4.39 11.90 6.78
CA LEU A 111 -3.26 10.99 6.61
C LEU A 111 -1.92 11.75 6.51
N ASP A 112 -1.85 12.97 7.03
CA ASP A 112 -0.68 13.87 6.90
C ASP A 112 0.62 13.21 7.35
N GLY A 113 0.59 12.46 8.46
CA GLY A 113 1.74 11.72 8.95
C GLY A 113 2.21 10.61 8.00
N VAL A 114 1.27 9.89 7.41
CA VAL A 114 1.53 8.84 6.41
C VAL A 114 2.10 9.47 5.14
N GLU A 115 1.45 10.50 4.61
CA GLU A 115 1.87 11.23 3.41
C GLU A 115 3.29 11.80 3.57
N LYS A 116 3.59 12.40 4.73
CA LYS A 116 4.93 12.91 5.05
C LYS A 116 5.97 11.79 5.09
N GLY A 117 5.65 10.65 5.72
CA GLY A 117 6.53 9.49 5.79
C GLY A 117 6.81 8.90 4.41
N LEU A 118 5.76 8.70 3.60
CA LEU A 118 5.86 8.21 2.23
C LEU A 118 6.67 9.16 1.34
N THR A 119 6.40 10.47 1.42
CA THR A 119 7.15 11.50 0.68
C THR A 119 8.63 11.45 1.00
N LYS A 120 8.99 11.42 2.31
CA LYS A 120 10.39 11.34 2.75
C LYS A 120 11.07 10.08 2.20
N GLY A 121 10.43 8.93 2.35
CA GLY A 121 11.01 7.64 1.94
C GLY A 121 11.16 7.53 0.43
N PHE A 122 10.12 7.86 -0.37
CA PHE A 122 10.21 7.80 -1.84
C PHE A 122 11.17 8.84 -2.42
N ARG A 123 11.28 10.03 -1.81
CA ARG A 123 12.30 11.03 -2.20
C ARG A 123 13.71 10.45 -2.01
N LYS A 124 13.97 9.81 -0.87
CA LYS A 124 15.26 9.18 -0.61
C LYS A 124 15.50 8.01 -1.56
N LEU A 125 14.51 7.14 -1.74
CA LEU A 125 14.61 6.01 -2.67
C LEU A 125 14.89 6.47 -4.11
N LYS A 126 14.20 7.50 -4.59
CA LYS A 126 14.41 8.06 -5.93
C LYS A 126 15.80 8.67 -6.10
N LYS A 127 16.36 9.24 -5.03
CA LYS A 127 17.73 9.78 -5.05
C LYS A 127 18.79 8.66 -5.20
N GLU A 128 18.56 7.52 -4.55
CA GLU A 128 19.50 6.38 -4.56
C GLU A 128 19.25 5.45 -5.76
N VAL A 129 18.00 5.34 -6.19
CA VAL A 129 17.55 4.54 -7.34
C VAL A 129 16.72 5.44 -8.27
N PRO A 130 17.36 6.16 -9.21
CA PRO A 130 16.70 7.17 -10.05
C PRO A 130 15.49 6.68 -10.85
N ASP A 131 15.50 5.41 -11.27
CA ASP A 131 14.40 4.78 -12.04
C ASP A 131 13.19 4.38 -11.19
N THR A 132 13.18 4.77 -9.91
CA THR A 132 12.06 4.50 -9.00
C THR A 132 10.78 5.18 -9.50
N LYS A 133 9.75 4.37 -9.72
CA LYS A 133 8.41 4.84 -10.05
C LYS A 133 7.57 4.90 -8.77
N VAL A 134 7.19 6.10 -8.36
CA VAL A 134 6.28 6.28 -7.23
C VAL A 134 4.89 5.80 -7.63
N PRO A 135 4.27 4.88 -6.90
CA PRO A 135 2.93 4.43 -7.21
C PRO A 135 1.90 5.51 -6.91
N PHE A 136 0.74 5.40 -7.52
CA PHE A 136 -0.45 6.13 -7.13
C PHE A 136 -1.01 5.51 -5.85
N ILE A 137 -1.10 6.28 -4.77
CA ILE A 137 -1.43 5.77 -3.44
C ILE A 137 -2.86 6.15 -3.04
N TYR A 138 -3.61 5.18 -2.56
CA TYR A 138 -4.98 5.38 -2.07
C TYR A 138 -5.23 4.60 -0.78
N SER A 139 -6.16 5.09 0.04
CA SER A 139 -6.63 4.40 1.23
C SER A 139 -7.94 3.67 0.95
N GLN A 140 -8.14 2.51 1.58
CA GLN A 140 -9.37 1.72 1.46
C GLN A 140 -9.73 1.06 2.80
N ILE A 141 -10.85 0.35 2.82
CA ILE A 141 -11.28 -0.51 3.92
C ILE A 141 -11.52 -1.90 3.33
N SER A 142 -10.70 -2.86 3.71
CA SER A 142 -10.67 -4.22 3.14
C SER A 142 -11.54 -5.23 3.87
N ALA A 143 -12.27 -4.82 4.91
CA ALA A 143 -12.94 -5.72 5.84
C ALA A 143 -11.98 -6.76 6.45
N PHE A 144 -10.78 -6.31 6.83
CA PHE A 144 -9.69 -7.08 7.43
C PHE A 144 -8.99 -8.10 6.52
N ASN A 145 -9.25 -8.12 5.22
CA ASN A 145 -8.61 -9.07 4.32
C ASN A 145 -7.13 -8.74 4.09
N GLU A 146 -6.83 -7.63 3.41
CA GLU A 146 -5.47 -7.27 3.01
C GLU A 146 -4.99 -6.00 3.73
N SER A 147 -3.70 -5.89 4.00
CA SER A 147 -3.10 -4.69 4.62
C SER A 147 -2.63 -3.67 3.59
N ILE A 148 -1.72 -4.11 2.71
CA ILE A 148 -1.20 -3.33 1.59
C ILE A 148 -1.45 -4.10 0.30
N ILE A 149 -1.95 -3.42 -0.70
CA ILE A 149 -2.24 -3.98 -2.02
C ILE A 149 -1.37 -3.27 -3.03
N LEU A 150 -0.71 -4.05 -3.87
CA LEU A 150 0.11 -3.54 -4.95
C LEU A 150 -0.30 -4.21 -6.25
N VAL A 151 -0.86 -3.40 -7.15
CA VAL A 151 -1.26 -3.85 -8.49
C VAL A 151 -0.76 -2.82 -9.50
N ASP A 152 0.09 -3.23 -10.42
CA ASP A 152 0.72 -2.36 -11.43
C ASP A 152 1.40 -1.13 -10.80
N THR A 153 0.76 0.02 -10.94
CA THR A 153 1.23 1.33 -10.43
C THR A 153 0.40 1.85 -9.26
N LEU A 154 -0.50 1.02 -8.71
CA LEU A 154 -1.38 1.38 -7.60
C LEU A 154 -0.88 0.75 -6.30
N LEU A 155 -0.90 1.53 -5.22
CA LEU A 155 -0.67 1.07 -3.86
C LEU A 155 -1.89 1.41 -3.00
N GLY A 156 -2.62 0.41 -2.57
CA GLY A 156 -3.77 0.52 -1.67
C GLY A 156 -3.37 0.29 -0.22
N ILE A 157 -3.80 1.16 0.67
CA ILE A 157 -3.59 1.05 2.12
C ILE A 157 -4.93 0.75 2.78
N SER A 158 -5.07 -0.44 3.36
CA SER A 158 -6.28 -0.81 4.08
C SER A 158 -6.22 -0.31 5.51
N LEU A 159 -6.83 0.85 5.77
CA LEU A 159 -6.74 1.53 7.07
C LEU A 159 -7.32 0.71 8.21
N ASP A 160 -8.27 -0.16 7.93
CA ASP A 160 -8.88 -1.08 8.88
C ASP A 160 -7.90 -2.13 9.44
N LYS A 161 -6.74 -2.34 8.78
CA LYS A 161 -5.67 -3.20 9.27
C LYS A 161 -4.70 -2.50 10.23
N TYR A 162 -4.88 -1.21 10.49
CA TYR A 162 -3.96 -0.39 11.28
C TYR A 162 -4.67 0.44 12.37
N MET A 163 -5.74 -0.13 12.94
CA MET A 163 -6.55 0.55 13.97
C MET A 163 -5.88 0.64 15.34
N GLY A 164 -4.82 -0.11 15.57
CA GLY A 164 -4.14 -0.27 16.86
C GLY A 164 -4.33 -1.68 17.42
N GLU A 165 -3.32 -2.19 18.13
CA GLU A 165 -3.28 -3.56 18.64
C GLU A 165 -4.47 -3.91 19.56
N ASP A 166 -4.97 -2.92 20.30
CA ASP A 166 -6.10 -3.08 21.22
C ASP A 166 -7.47 -2.86 20.58
N TYR A 167 -7.54 -2.69 19.25
CA TYR A 167 -8.82 -2.45 18.59
C TYR A 167 -9.81 -3.60 18.85
N PRO A 168 -11.01 -3.32 19.43
CA PRO A 168 -11.89 -4.38 19.96
C PRO A 168 -12.34 -5.40 18.91
N LEU A 169 -12.51 -4.99 17.64
CA LEU A 169 -12.91 -5.93 16.59
C LEU A 169 -11.80 -6.90 16.22
N TYR A 170 -10.53 -6.57 16.39
CA TYR A 170 -9.43 -7.49 16.11
C TYR A 170 -9.48 -8.74 16.98
N LYS A 171 -9.80 -8.60 18.27
CA LYS A 171 -9.90 -9.71 19.22
C LYS A 171 -10.93 -10.77 18.84
N ARG A 172 -11.81 -10.48 17.89
CA ARG A 172 -12.81 -11.44 17.37
C ARG A 172 -12.28 -12.27 16.20
N PHE A 173 -11.22 -11.80 15.51
CA PHE A 173 -10.73 -12.37 14.26
C PHE A 173 -9.26 -12.75 14.27
N TYR A 174 -8.47 -12.19 15.22
CA TYR A 174 -7.03 -12.34 15.28
C TYR A 174 -6.56 -12.71 16.68
N TYR A 175 -5.43 -13.39 16.74
CA TYR A 175 -4.70 -13.61 18.01
C TYR A 175 -3.93 -12.35 18.40
N ASP A 176 -3.63 -12.17 19.69
CA ASP A 176 -2.96 -10.98 20.22
C ASP A 176 -1.62 -10.70 19.52
N TYR A 177 -0.82 -11.71 19.24
CA TYR A 177 0.45 -11.56 18.52
C TYR A 177 0.28 -11.03 17.08
N GLN A 178 -0.85 -11.32 16.43
CA GLN A 178 -1.15 -10.79 15.10
C GLN A 178 -1.55 -9.32 15.19
N CYS A 179 -2.27 -8.94 16.25
CA CYS A 179 -2.69 -7.56 16.48
C CYS A 179 -1.51 -6.62 16.75
N ALA A 180 -0.41 -7.12 17.32
CA ALA A 180 0.78 -6.33 17.64
C ALA A 180 1.36 -5.57 16.43
N SER A 181 1.23 -6.10 15.22
CA SER A 181 1.67 -5.43 13.98
C SER A 181 0.61 -4.53 13.35
N MET A 182 -0.65 -4.54 13.85
CA MET A 182 -1.78 -3.82 13.26
C MET A 182 -1.92 -2.39 13.81
N ARG A 183 -0.78 -1.67 13.89
CA ARG A 183 -0.68 -0.33 14.46
C ARG A 183 -0.46 0.73 13.39
N PRO A 184 -0.93 1.98 13.57
CA PRO A 184 -0.76 3.07 12.59
C PRO A 184 0.68 3.30 12.16
N GLU A 185 1.65 3.10 13.05
CA GLU A 185 3.08 3.28 12.80
C GLU A 185 3.63 2.30 11.76
N ARG A 186 2.91 1.19 11.53
CA ARG A 186 3.28 0.17 10.54
C ARG A 186 2.92 0.54 9.11
N ILE A 187 2.02 1.48 8.88
CA ILE A 187 1.55 1.84 7.53
C ILE A 187 2.72 2.17 6.61
N VAL A 188 3.59 3.07 7.01
CA VAL A 188 4.69 3.54 6.14
C VAL A 188 5.74 2.46 5.91
N PRO A 189 6.28 1.77 6.94
CA PRO A 189 7.20 0.64 6.75
C PRO A 189 6.61 -0.45 5.86
N ASP A 190 5.35 -0.83 6.07
CA ASP A 190 4.70 -1.88 5.29
C ASP A 190 4.53 -1.47 3.82
N CYS A 191 4.15 -0.21 3.53
CA CYS A 191 4.12 0.31 2.17
C CYS A 191 5.46 0.12 1.46
N PHE A 192 6.58 0.46 2.12
CA PHE A 192 7.91 0.29 1.51
C PHE A 192 8.31 -1.18 1.41
N SER A 193 8.03 -2.00 2.41
CA SER A 193 8.32 -3.44 2.38
C SER A 193 7.60 -4.11 1.21
N PHE A 194 6.29 -3.90 1.06
CA PHE A 194 5.52 -4.47 -0.05
C PHE A 194 5.95 -3.89 -1.40
N TYR A 195 6.21 -2.58 -1.49
CA TYR A 195 6.71 -1.95 -2.71
C TYR A 195 8.03 -2.57 -3.15
N LEU A 196 9.01 -2.70 -2.25
CA LEU A 196 10.32 -3.26 -2.55
C LEU A 196 10.22 -4.75 -2.89
N LEU A 197 9.42 -5.53 -2.16
CA LEU A 197 9.19 -6.95 -2.48
C LEU A 197 8.60 -7.14 -3.88
N SER A 198 7.70 -6.26 -4.32
CA SER A 198 7.11 -6.35 -5.66
C SER A 198 8.10 -5.96 -6.77
N ARG A 199 9.03 -5.06 -6.48
CA ARG A 199 10.02 -4.59 -7.47
C ARG A 199 11.26 -5.46 -7.52
N TYR A 200 11.64 -6.02 -6.39
CA TYR A 200 12.84 -6.82 -6.19
C TYR A 200 12.45 -8.17 -5.59
N GLY A 201 11.55 -8.89 -6.26
CA GLY A 201 11.11 -10.21 -5.83
C GLY A 201 12.27 -11.22 -5.77
N LEU A 202 12.18 -12.17 -4.86
CA LEU A 202 13.10 -13.31 -4.84
C LEU A 202 12.88 -14.13 -6.12
N ASN A 203 13.97 -14.44 -6.82
CA ASN A 203 13.92 -15.39 -7.92
C ASN A 203 13.80 -16.81 -7.35
N TYR A 204 12.57 -17.21 -7.05
CA TYR A 204 12.27 -18.50 -6.44
C TYR A 204 12.49 -19.63 -7.43
N HIS A 205 13.27 -20.63 -7.05
CA HIS A 205 13.54 -21.84 -7.82
C HIS A 205 13.52 -23.08 -6.90
N GLU A 206 13.56 -24.27 -7.47
CA GLU A 206 13.47 -25.54 -6.72
C GLU A 206 14.55 -25.70 -5.63
N GLY A 207 15.71 -25.04 -5.81
CA GLY A 207 16.80 -25.00 -4.84
C GLY A 207 16.66 -24.00 -3.70
N THR A 208 15.67 -23.10 -3.74
CA THR A 208 15.49 -22.02 -2.74
C THR A 208 15.22 -22.62 -1.36
N CYS A 209 15.95 -22.16 -0.36
CA CYS A 209 15.87 -22.66 1.01
C CYS A 209 15.70 -21.51 2.02
N LEU A 210 15.60 -21.83 3.31
CA LEU A 210 15.33 -20.83 4.36
C LEU A 210 16.33 -19.68 4.35
N VAL A 211 17.64 -19.95 4.20
CA VAL A 211 18.64 -18.86 4.21
C VAL A 211 18.46 -17.89 3.05
N ASP A 212 18.02 -18.34 1.88
CA ASP A 212 17.76 -17.46 0.73
C ASP A 212 16.62 -16.49 1.05
N LEU A 213 15.55 -17.00 1.68
CA LEU A 213 14.40 -16.20 2.12
C LEU A 213 14.77 -15.22 3.22
N MET A 214 15.53 -15.67 4.23
CA MET A 214 16.01 -14.81 5.31
C MET A 214 16.89 -13.68 4.77
N MET A 215 17.85 -14.00 3.89
CA MET A 215 18.74 -13.02 3.25
C MET A 215 17.96 -12.02 2.41
N HIS A 216 16.97 -12.49 1.65
CA HIS A 216 16.13 -11.60 0.84
C HIS A 216 15.32 -10.66 1.72
N SER A 217 14.61 -11.19 2.71
CA SER A 217 13.84 -10.39 3.68
C SER A 217 14.73 -9.41 4.44
N GLY A 218 15.90 -9.85 4.88
CA GLY A 218 16.88 -9.00 5.56
C GLY A 218 17.34 -7.82 4.70
N LYS A 219 17.59 -8.06 3.40
CA LYS A 219 17.92 -6.97 2.45
C LYS A 219 16.78 -5.97 2.31
N ILE A 220 15.54 -6.43 2.16
CA ILE A 220 14.37 -5.56 2.07
C ILE A 220 14.22 -4.73 3.35
N ASN A 221 14.26 -5.37 4.52
CA ASN A 221 14.13 -4.70 5.81
C ASN A 221 15.24 -3.67 6.04
N TYR A 222 16.48 -3.99 5.66
CA TYR A 222 17.61 -3.06 5.74
C TYR A 222 17.38 -1.81 4.87
N VAL A 223 16.90 -2.00 3.64
CA VAL A 223 16.59 -0.86 2.76
C VAL A 223 15.46 -0.02 3.36
N VAL A 224 14.39 -0.64 3.87
CA VAL A 224 13.28 0.10 4.52
C VAL A 224 13.79 0.88 5.73
N GLN A 225 14.60 0.25 6.60
CA GLN A 225 15.23 0.91 7.74
C GLN A 225 16.01 2.15 7.30
N HIS A 226 16.85 1.99 6.29
CA HIS A 226 17.66 3.07 5.74
C HIS A 226 16.79 4.20 5.17
N LEU A 227 15.77 3.88 4.36
CA LEU A 227 14.88 4.87 3.75
C LEU A 227 14.14 5.72 4.79
N LEU A 228 13.65 5.08 5.84
CA LEU A 228 12.86 5.74 6.88
C LEU A 228 13.73 6.39 7.96
N GLY A 229 15.02 6.01 8.03
CA GLY A 229 15.97 6.52 9.01
C GLY A 229 15.69 5.99 10.41
N TYR A 230 15.26 4.73 10.51
CA TYR A 230 15.07 4.05 11.78
C TYR A 230 16.43 3.63 12.36
N GLU A 231 16.59 3.76 13.67
CA GLU A 231 17.82 3.38 14.37
C GLU A 231 17.93 1.86 14.52
N ASP A 232 16.79 1.18 14.61
CA ASP A 232 16.72 -0.25 14.88
C ASP A 232 15.87 -0.99 13.85
N ILE A 233 16.35 -2.16 13.41
CA ILE A 233 15.65 -3.02 12.46
C ILE A 233 14.34 -3.58 13.04
N GLY A 234 14.23 -3.73 14.36
CA GLY A 234 13.01 -4.16 15.04
C GLY A 234 11.83 -3.24 14.75
N GLN A 235 12.08 -1.93 14.52
CA GLN A 235 11.03 -0.98 14.11
C GLN A 235 10.45 -1.33 12.74
N VAL A 236 11.27 -1.81 11.80
CA VAL A 236 10.81 -2.29 10.49
C VAL A 236 10.08 -3.62 10.62
N MET A 237 10.57 -4.52 11.46
CA MET A 237 9.97 -5.83 11.70
C MET A 237 8.68 -5.76 12.53
N GLY A 238 8.42 -4.63 13.17
CA GLY A 238 7.24 -4.42 14.01
C GLY A 238 7.33 -5.06 15.39
N TYR A 239 8.55 -5.37 15.84
CA TYR A 239 8.78 -5.89 17.17
C TYR A 239 8.42 -4.86 18.26
N SER A 240 7.95 -5.34 19.40
CA SER A 240 7.94 -4.57 20.64
C SER A 240 9.37 -4.37 21.15
N GLU A 241 9.57 -3.42 22.03
CA GLU A 241 10.88 -3.24 22.68
C GLU A 241 11.36 -4.52 23.37
N GLN A 242 10.46 -5.22 24.03
CA GLN A 242 10.77 -6.48 24.74
C GLN A 242 11.21 -7.58 23.76
N GLU A 243 10.50 -7.76 22.63
CA GLU A 243 10.87 -8.75 21.61
C GLU A 243 12.21 -8.41 20.98
N ASN A 244 12.43 -7.13 20.67
CA ASN A 244 13.67 -6.66 20.07
C ASN A 244 14.87 -6.87 21.00
N ASP A 245 14.72 -6.53 22.28
CA ASP A 245 15.75 -6.75 23.30
C ASP A 245 16.01 -8.27 23.53
N TRP A 246 14.95 -9.07 23.50
CA TRP A 246 15.09 -10.51 23.61
C TRP A 246 15.86 -11.09 22.41
N CYS A 247 15.52 -10.69 21.19
CA CYS A 247 16.23 -11.11 19.98
C CYS A 247 17.72 -10.74 20.04
N LYS A 248 18.05 -9.52 20.44
CA LYS A 248 19.45 -9.07 20.58
C LYS A 248 20.23 -9.87 21.64
N LYS A 249 19.59 -10.15 22.77
CA LYS A 249 20.19 -10.93 23.83
C LYS A 249 20.47 -12.39 23.46
N ASN A 250 19.58 -12.97 22.65
CA ASN A 250 19.60 -14.39 22.31
C ASN A 250 20.08 -14.65 20.87
N GLU A 251 20.62 -13.65 20.18
CA GLU A 251 21.05 -13.77 18.79
C GLU A 251 21.98 -14.96 18.56
N LYS A 252 22.95 -15.15 19.44
CA LYS A 252 23.90 -16.25 19.38
C LYS A 252 23.19 -17.61 19.52
N ASP A 253 22.32 -17.74 20.51
CA ASP A 253 21.62 -18.99 20.80
C ASP A 253 20.63 -19.34 19.67
N ILE A 254 19.96 -18.34 19.12
CA ILE A 254 19.08 -18.49 17.94
C ILE A 254 19.90 -19.02 16.75
N TRP A 255 21.07 -18.44 16.52
CA TRP A 255 21.93 -18.84 15.40
C TRP A 255 22.48 -20.25 15.59
N GLU A 256 22.97 -20.58 16.81
CA GLU A 256 23.45 -21.92 17.14
C GLU A 256 22.33 -22.98 16.97
N TYR A 257 21.11 -22.66 17.38
CA TYR A 257 19.95 -23.55 17.20
C TYR A 257 19.64 -23.79 15.72
N ILE A 258 19.61 -22.75 14.90
CA ILE A 258 19.35 -22.85 13.46
C ILE A 258 20.41 -23.73 12.79
N CYS A 259 21.69 -23.52 13.12
CA CYS A 259 22.80 -24.29 12.54
C CYS A 259 22.81 -25.76 13.03
N ALA A 260 22.59 -26.00 14.33
CA ALA A 260 22.59 -27.34 14.90
C ALA A 260 21.49 -28.25 14.32
N ASN A 261 20.39 -27.67 13.89
CA ASN A 261 19.26 -28.39 13.26
C ASN A 261 19.32 -28.39 11.72
N ASP A 262 20.38 -27.86 11.13
CA ASP A 262 20.53 -27.70 9.65
C ASP A 262 19.33 -26.99 8.99
N HIS A 263 18.68 -26.08 9.72
CA HIS A 263 17.49 -25.38 9.22
C HIS A 263 17.79 -24.35 8.12
N LEU A 264 19.03 -23.86 8.01
CA LEU A 264 19.41 -22.88 6.98
C LEU A 264 19.13 -23.38 5.56
N HIS A 265 19.34 -24.69 5.34
CA HIS A 265 19.11 -25.31 4.03
C HIS A 265 17.72 -25.97 3.93
N ALA A 266 16.86 -25.79 4.94
CA ALA A 266 15.54 -26.36 4.93
C ALA A 266 14.69 -25.78 3.77
N ARG A 267 14.01 -26.69 3.07
CA ARG A 267 13.02 -26.39 2.03
C ARG A 267 11.60 -26.76 2.45
N ASP A 268 11.47 -27.38 3.61
CA ASP A 268 10.18 -27.73 4.18
C ASP A 268 9.38 -26.46 4.49
N PRO A 269 8.17 -26.29 3.91
CA PRO A 269 7.32 -25.14 4.15
C PRO A 269 6.98 -24.90 5.61
N MET A 270 6.92 -25.95 6.44
CA MET A 270 6.64 -25.82 7.87
C MET A 270 7.81 -25.19 8.62
N VAL A 271 9.05 -25.62 8.29
CA VAL A 271 10.27 -25.01 8.86
C VAL A 271 10.41 -23.57 8.41
N ILE A 272 10.22 -23.31 7.11
CA ILE A 272 10.24 -21.94 6.56
C ILE A 272 9.21 -21.06 7.27
N ARG A 273 7.99 -21.56 7.43
CA ARG A 273 6.92 -20.83 8.11
C ARG A 273 7.28 -20.48 9.55
N TYR A 274 7.92 -21.40 10.27
CA TYR A 274 8.34 -21.22 11.65
C TYR A 274 9.26 -20.01 11.82
N TYR A 275 10.18 -19.77 10.88
CA TYR A 275 11.12 -18.65 10.94
C TYR A 275 10.64 -17.36 10.28
N MET A 276 9.76 -17.47 9.27
CA MET A 276 9.40 -16.33 8.44
C MET A 276 8.04 -15.68 8.78
N LYS A 277 7.30 -16.25 9.73
CA LYS A 277 6.02 -15.69 10.18
C LYS A 277 6.11 -15.25 11.65
N PRO A 278 5.25 -14.27 12.06
CA PRO A 278 5.12 -13.89 13.47
C PRO A 278 4.81 -15.11 14.36
N ALA A 279 5.40 -15.15 15.54
CA ALA A 279 5.16 -16.21 16.52
C ALA A 279 3.77 -16.04 17.19
N PRO A 280 3.13 -17.13 17.65
CA PRO A 280 3.49 -18.52 17.38
C PRO A 280 3.13 -18.90 15.94
N ALA A 281 4.06 -19.59 15.27
CA ALA A 281 3.92 -19.96 13.86
C ALA A 281 3.15 -21.27 13.70
#